data_1387ed9ac992c3ac149244a903004d52
#
_entry.id   1387ed9ac992c3ac149244a903004d52
#
_cell.length_a   1.000
_cell.length_b   1.000
_cell.length_c   1.000
_cell.angle_alpha   90.00
_cell.angle_beta   90.00
_cell.angle_gamma   90.00
#
_symmetry.space_group_name_H-M   'P 1'
#
loop_
_entity.id
_entity.type
_entity.pdbx_description
1 polymer ?
#
loop_
_entity_poly.entity_id
_entity_poly.type
_entity_poly.pdbx_seq_one_letter_code
_entity_poly.pdbx_strand_id
1 'polypeptide(L)'
;AGVDDGELRVGVRQVQGGVFSRWINEQLRPGDRLSVMAPQGRFFVPIEPQARRHHVGIAGGSGITPILSIMKTVLGREPASRFTLIYGNRVLRSTMFKEELEDLKNRYMTRLSLQHVFSDEPTDSPINMGVMNREKIGEFLATVVPASTIDHVHVCGPFQMNDEAEAALLAAGVPEAA
;
A
#
# COMPACT_ATOMS: atom_id res chain seq x y z
N ALA A 1 4.52 -8.47 6.47
CA ALA A 1 4.09 -9.88 6.47
C ALA A 1 2.57 -9.95 6.60
N GLY A 2 1.92 -10.85 5.88
CA GLY A 2 0.52 -11.20 6.11
C GLY A 2 0.38 -12.12 7.32
N VAL A 3 -0.84 -12.28 7.82
CA VAL A 3 -1.12 -13.09 9.03
C VAL A 3 -0.73 -14.55 8.87
N ASP A 4 -0.65 -15.06 7.65
CA ASP A 4 -0.35 -16.46 7.31
C ASP A 4 1.11 -16.70 6.89
N ASP A 5 1.96 -15.66 6.86
CA ASP A 5 3.34 -15.80 6.39
C ASP A 5 4.24 -16.59 7.37
N GLY A 6 3.84 -16.74 8.63
CA GLY A 6 4.63 -17.44 9.66
C GLY A 6 5.94 -16.76 10.07
N GLU A 7 6.19 -15.57 9.56
CA GLU A 7 7.38 -14.77 9.83
C GLU A 7 7.02 -13.28 9.96
N LEU A 8 7.92 -12.50 10.57
CA LEU A 8 7.81 -11.04 10.57
C LEU A 8 8.79 -10.49 9.54
N ARG A 9 8.31 -9.60 8.68
CA ARG A 9 9.13 -8.87 7.70
C ARG A 9 9.04 -7.38 7.94
N VAL A 10 10.16 -6.70 7.86
CA VAL A 10 10.25 -5.23 7.96
C VAL A 10 10.96 -4.71 6.72
N GLY A 11 10.33 -3.81 5.99
CA GLY A 11 10.97 -3.10 4.89
C GLY A 11 11.59 -1.81 5.39
N VAL A 12 12.90 -1.64 5.22
CA VAL A 12 13.60 -0.41 5.61
C VAL A 12 14.24 0.23 4.39
N ARG A 13 13.67 1.36 3.97
CA ARG A 13 14.26 2.18 2.90
C ARG A 13 15.43 2.99 3.47
N GLN A 14 16.57 2.97 2.77
CA GLN A 14 17.71 3.80 3.14
C GLN A 14 17.39 5.29 2.89
N VAL A 15 17.58 6.09 3.93
CA VAL A 15 17.41 7.55 3.87
C VAL A 15 18.79 8.19 3.85
N GLN A 16 18.99 9.16 2.97
CA GLN A 16 20.25 9.91 2.90
C GLN A 16 20.52 10.62 4.24
N GLY A 17 21.70 10.40 4.82
CA GLY A 17 22.05 10.92 6.14
C GLY A 17 21.41 10.18 7.33
N GLY A 18 20.55 9.20 7.08
CA GLY A 18 19.93 8.39 8.13
C GLY A 18 20.92 7.43 8.80
N VAL A 19 21.03 7.47 10.12
CA VAL A 19 21.95 6.62 10.87
C VAL A 19 21.44 5.18 10.89
N PHE A 20 20.24 4.93 11.39
CA PHE A 20 19.67 3.59 11.54
C PHE A 20 19.37 2.92 10.20
N SER A 21 18.72 3.64 9.28
CA SER A 21 18.35 3.10 7.97
C SER A 21 19.58 2.72 7.14
N ARG A 22 20.69 3.47 7.26
CA ARG A 22 21.95 3.14 6.64
C ARG A 22 22.60 1.91 7.29
N TRP A 23 22.68 1.89 8.61
CA TRP A 23 23.23 0.77 9.36
C TRP A 23 22.53 -0.56 9.01
N ILE A 24 21.18 -0.59 9.01
CA ILE A 24 20.43 -1.81 8.72
C ILE A 24 20.63 -2.30 7.28
N ASN A 25 20.74 -1.38 6.31
CA ASN A 25 20.96 -1.74 4.92
C ASN A 25 22.40 -2.14 4.58
N GLU A 26 23.40 -1.59 5.28
CA GLU A 26 24.81 -1.78 4.95
C GLU A 26 25.51 -2.81 5.85
N GLN A 27 25.10 -2.94 7.11
CA GLN A 27 25.85 -3.70 8.13
C GLN A 27 25.13 -4.93 8.66
N LEU A 28 23.77 -4.91 8.74
CA LEU A 28 23.02 -6.05 9.24
C LEU A 28 23.20 -7.27 8.33
N ARG A 29 23.42 -8.44 8.93
CA ARG A 29 23.65 -9.71 8.20
C ARG A 29 22.71 -10.80 8.69
N PRO A 30 22.42 -11.82 7.86
CA PRO A 30 21.70 -13.00 8.30
C PRO A 30 22.33 -13.63 9.52
N GLY A 31 21.54 -13.89 10.55
CA GLY A 31 21.99 -14.41 11.85
C GLY A 31 22.20 -13.33 12.93
N ASP A 32 22.21 -12.06 12.57
CA ASP A 32 22.28 -10.99 13.55
C ASP A 32 20.97 -10.89 14.36
N ARG A 33 21.08 -10.42 15.59
CA ARG A 33 19.94 -10.22 16.48
C ARG A 33 19.64 -8.76 16.64
N LEU A 34 18.35 -8.42 16.50
CA LEU A 34 17.83 -7.08 16.75
C LEU A 34 16.88 -7.09 17.95
N SER A 35 17.05 -6.10 18.83
CA SER A 35 16.04 -5.81 19.85
C SER A 35 14.94 -4.97 19.22
N VAL A 36 13.71 -5.45 19.28
CA VAL A 36 12.53 -4.76 18.75
C VAL A 36 11.47 -4.64 19.83
N MET A 37 10.70 -3.57 19.79
CA MET A 37 9.48 -3.48 20.62
C MET A 37 8.41 -4.41 20.05
N ALA A 38 7.53 -4.91 20.93
CA ALA A 38 6.34 -5.62 20.48
C ALA A 38 5.51 -4.70 19.54
N PRO A 39 4.92 -5.27 18.47
CA PRO A 39 4.08 -4.49 17.56
C PRO A 39 2.95 -3.78 18.32
N GLN A 40 2.79 -2.49 18.04
CA GLN A 40 1.73 -1.66 18.62
C GLN A 40 1.09 -0.84 17.51
N GLY A 41 -0.14 -0.39 17.74
CA GLY A 41 -0.87 0.46 16.80
C GLY A 41 -2.24 -0.06 16.44
N ARG A 42 -2.98 0.72 15.64
CA ARG A 42 -4.35 0.43 15.22
C ARG A 42 -4.52 0.45 13.70
N PHE A 43 -3.43 0.45 12.95
CA PHE A 43 -3.49 0.44 11.49
C PHE A 43 -3.73 -0.98 10.97
N PHE A 44 -4.93 -1.46 11.20
CA PHE A 44 -5.44 -2.76 10.72
C PHE A 44 -6.97 -2.70 10.61
N VAL A 45 -7.53 -3.65 9.89
CA VAL A 45 -8.98 -3.87 9.84
C VAL A 45 -9.33 -5.21 10.48
N PRO A 46 -10.41 -5.28 11.27
CA PRO A 46 -10.92 -6.56 11.76
C PRO A 46 -11.31 -7.46 10.60
N ILE A 47 -10.77 -8.68 10.59
CA ILE A 47 -11.02 -9.67 9.55
C ILE A 47 -12.34 -10.39 9.81
N GLU A 48 -13.21 -10.41 8.80
CA GLU A 48 -14.48 -11.10 8.82
C GLU A 48 -14.57 -12.06 7.62
N PRO A 49 -14.42 -13.38 7.82
CA PRO A 49 -14.34 -14.34 6.71
C PRO A 49 -15.55 -14.34 5.77
N GLN A 50 -16.70 -13.87 6.23
CA GLN A 50 -17.93 -13.76 5.43
C GLN A 50 -18.13 -12.39 4.77
N ALA A 51 -17.23 -11.44 5.05
CA ALA A 51 -17.33 -10.09 4.49
C ALA A 51 -17.16 -10.08 2.95
N ARG A 52 -17.80 -9.10 2.33
CA ARG A 52 -17.72 -8.82 0.89
C ARG A 52 -17.36 -7.34 0.72
N ARG A 53 -16.13 -6.99 1.04
CA ARG A 53 -15.67 -5.61 1.13
C ARG A 53 -14.77 -5.25 -0.05
N HIS A 54 -14.79 -3.98 -0.43
CA HIS A 54 -13.80 -3.40 -1.30
C HIS A 54 -12.82 -2.57 -0.48
N HIS A 55 -11.63 -3.08 -0.29
CA HIS A 55 -10.53 -2.37 0.34
C HIS A 55 -9.71 -1.61 -0.70
N VAL A 56 -9.35 -0.38 -0.39
CA VAL A 56 -8.46 0.45 -1.23
C VAL A 56 -7.22 0.80 -0.44
N GLY A 57 -6.06 0.50 -0.99
CA GLY A 57 -4.77 0.92 -0.46
C GLY A 57 -4.18 2.05 -1.29
N ILE A 58 -3.79 3.15 -0.67
CA ILE A 58 -3.06 4.26 -1.30
C ILE A 58 -1.67 4.30 -0.66
N ALA A 59 -0.67 3.87 -1.39
CA ALA A 59 0.70 3.73 -0.89
C ALA A 59 1.68 4.68 -1.58
N GLY A 60 2.62 5.24 -0.84
CA GLY A 60 3.75 6.01 -1.37
C GLY A 60 5.09 5.46 -0.92
N GLY A 61 5.93 4.99 -1.84
CA GLY A 61 7.27 4.47 -1.54
C GLY A 61 7.25 3.38 -0.47
N SER A 62 7.93 3.60 0.68
CA SER A 62 7.97 2.62 1.78
C SER A 62 6.65 2.46 2.54
N GLY A 63 5.65 3.32 2.32
CA GLY A 63 4.31 3.17 2.87
C GLY A 63 3.59 1.92 2.39
N ILE A 64 4.10 1.25 1.36
CA ILE A 64 3.61 -0.06 0.94
C ILE A 64 3.71 -1.14 2.04
N THR A 65 4.64 -1.02 2.99
CA THR A 65 4.91 -2.09 3.96
C THR A 65 3.71 -2.49 4.81
N PRO A 66 2.98 -1.57 5.49
CA PRO A 66 1.78 -1.94 6.23
C PRO A 66 0.61 -2.28 5.30
N ILE A 67 0.47 -1.60 4.17
CA ILE A 67 -0.61 -1.86 3.21
C ILE A 67 -0.48 -3.26 2.61
N LEU A 68 0.73 -3.71 2.27
CA LEU A 68 1.00 -5.06 1.80
C LEU A 68 0.60 -6.11 2.84
N SER A 69 0.87 -5.87 4.11
CA SER A 69 0.46 -6.76 5.21
C SER A 69 -1.06 -6.87 5.32
N ILE A 70 -1.78 -5.75 5.27
CA ILE A 70 -3.25 -5.71 5.29
C ILE A 70 -3.81 -6.42 4.05
N MET A 71 -3.31 -6.10 2.87
CA MET A 71 -3.74 -6.66 1.60
C MET A 71 -3.60 -8.19 1.57
N LYS A 72 -2.45 -8.72 1.98
CA LYS A 72 -2.23 -10.18 2.09
C LYS A 72 -3.21 -10.83 3.05
N THR A 73 -3.44 -10.20 4.20
CA THR A 73 -4.34 -10.70 5.22
C THR A 73 -5.81 -10.70 4.74
N VAL A 74 -6.28 -9.59 4.17
CA VAL A 74 -7.64 -9.48 3.62
C VAL A 74 -7.85 -10.50 2.50
N LEU A 75 -6.98 -10.53 1.50
CA LEU A 75 -7.13 -11.45 0.36
C LEU A 75 -7.05 -12.92 0.77
N GLY A 76 -6.29 -13.24 1.81
CA GLY A 76 -6.16 -14.61 2.32
C GLY A 76 -7.33 -15.05 3.21
N ARG A 77 -7.91 -14.13 3.98
CA ARG A 77 -8.88 -14.44 5.04
C ARG A 77 -10.31 -14.03 4.75
N GLU A 78 -10.54 -13.13 3.77
CA GLU A 78 -11.86 -12.71 3.29
C GLU A 78 -12.03 -13.12 1.82
N PRO A 79 -12.48 -14.34 1.53
CA PRO A 79 -12.48 -14.88 0.16
C PRO A 79 -13.43 -14.14 -0.80
N ALA A 80 -14.42 -13.42 -0.30
CA ALA A 80 -15.36 -12.64 -1.10
C ALA A 80 -15.00 -11.14 -1.20
N SER A 81 -14.01 -10.68 -0.45
CA SER A 81 -13.51 -9.30 -0.50
C SER A 81 -12.49 -9.10 -1.61
N ARG A 82 -12.37 -7.88 -2.09
CA ARG A 82 -11.41 -7.46 -3.13
C ARG A 82 -10.55 -6.31 -2.62
N PHE A 83 -9.39 -6.13 -3.24
CA PHE A 83 -8.44 -5.08 -2.90
C PHE A 83 -7.99 -4.33 -4.16
N THR A 84 -7.99 -3.01 -4.12
CA THR A 84 -7.35 -2.16 -5.12
C THR A 84 -6.18 -1.43 -4.49
N LEU A 85 -4.98 -1.58 -5.04
CA LEU A 85 -3.79 -0.87 -4.62
C LEU A 85 -3.44 0.21 -5.65
N ILE A 86 -3.34 1.47 -5.20
CA ILE A 86 -2.78 2.59 -5.95
C ILE A 86 -1.43 2.90 -5.30
N TYR A 87 -0.34 2.65 -6.03
CA TYR A 87 1.00 2.68 -5.47
C TYR A 87 1.92 3.65 -6.21
N GLY A 88 2.20 4.79 -5.58
CA GLY A 88 3.06 5.84 -6.08
C GLY A 88 4.55 5.59 -5.79
N ASN A 89 5.38 5.70 -6.82
CA ASN A 89 6.84 5.66 -6.76
C ASN A 89 7.43 6.68 -7.72
N ARG A 90 8.73 6.94 -7.61
CA ARG A 90 9.40 7.80 -8.60
C ARG A 90 9.60 7.06 -9.92
N VAL A 91 10.13 5.86 -9.87
CA VAL A 91 10.44 5.01 -11.03
C VAL A 91 10.20 3.54 -10.67
N LEU A 92 9.99 2.71 -11.66
CA LEU A 92 9.73 1.26 -11.51
C LEU A 92 10.84 0.56 -10.71
N ARG A 93 12.11 0.85 -11.00
CA ARG A 93 13.26 0.23 -10.31
C ARG A 93 13.33 0.52 -8.82
N SER A 94 12.64 1.55 -8.33
CA SER A 94 12.57 1.90 -6.90
C SER A 94 11.35 1.33 -6.19
N THR A 95 10.50 0.58 -6.89
CA THR A 95 9.29 -0.02 -6.35
C THR A 95 9.64 -1.17 -5.41
N MET A 96 9.33 -0.98 -4.12
CA MET A 96 9.54 -2.04 -3.12
C MET A 96 8.51 -3.16 -3.30
N PHE A 97 8.94 -4.40 -3.06
CA PHE A 97 8.09 -5.61 -3.13
C PHE A 97 7.42 -5.84 -4.48
N LYS A 98 8.04 -5.38 -5.57
CA LYS A 98 7.46 -5.51 -6.93
C LYS A 98 7.11 -6.96 -7.26
N GLU A 99 8.05 -7.89 -7.11
CA GLU A 99 7.84 -9.31 -7.40
C GLU A 99 6.74 -9.91 -6.51
N GLU A 100 6.73 -9.58 -5.22
CA GLU A 100 5.69 -10.06 -4.30
C GLU A 100 4.29 -9.52 -4.67
N LEU A 101 4.20 -8.28 -5.15
CA LEU A 101 2.94 -7.71 -5.66
C LEU A 101 2.47 -8.40 -6.95
N GLU A 102 3.38 -8.72 -7.86
CA GLU A 102 3.10 -9.47 -9.08
C GLU A 102 2.62 -10.89 -8.77
N ASP A 103 3.27 -11.58 -7.83
CA ASP A 103 2.85 -12.91 -7.35
C ASP A 103 1.46 -12.88 -6.72
N LEU A 104 1.18 -11.87 -5.88
CA LEU A 104 -0.15 -11.67 -5.31
C LEU A 104 -1.20 -11.39 -6.39
N LYS A 105 -0.86 -10.58 -7.40
CA LYS A 105 -1.75 -10.33 -8.54
C LYS A 105 -2.06 -11.61 -9.30
N ASN A 106 -1.07 -12.44 -9.56
CA ASN A 106 -1.25 -13.74 -10.22
C ASN A 106 -2.15 -14.67 -9.39
N ARG A 107 -1.94 -14.69 -8.06
CA ARG A 107 -2.71 -15.53 -7.13
C ARG A 107 -4.16 -15.06 -6.97
N TYR A 108 -4.40 -13.75 -6.96
CA TYR A 108 -5.71 -13.15 -6.70
C TYR A 108 -6.22 -12.35 -7.89
N MET A 109 -6.02 -12.82 -9.10
CA MET A 109 -6.20 -12.11 -10.37
C MET A 109 -7.51 -11.32 -10.47
N THR A 110 -8.64 -11.91 -10.03
CA THR A 110 -9.98 -11.28 -10.11
C THR A 110 -10.32 -10.40 -8.91
N ARG A 111 -9.57 -10.53 -7.81
CA ARG A 111 -9.84 -9.82 -6.55
C ARG A 111 -8.81 -8.76 -6.19
N LEU A 112 -7.67 -8.73 -6.87
CA LEU A 112 -6.62 -7.73 -6.68
C LEU A 112 -6.47 -6.89 -7.94
N SER A 113 -6.60 -5.57 -7.82
CA SER A 113 -6.23 -4.59 -8.83
C SER A 113 -4.97 -3.84 -8.39
N LEU A 114 -3.95 -3.76 -9.25
CA LEU A 114 -2.71 -3.02 -8.99
C LEU A 114 -2.62 -1.86 -9.96
N GLN A 115 -2.45 -0.66 -9.43
CA GLN A 115 -2.22 0.57 -10.16
C GLN A 115 -0.90 1.18 -9.70
N HIS A 116 0.13 1.07 -10.53
CA HIS A 116 1.42 1.73 -10.28
C HIS A 116 1.40 3.13 -10.87
N VAL A 117 1.80 4.13 -10.10
CA VAL A 117 1.92 5.52 -10.52
C VAL A 117 3.37 5.96 -10.39
N PHE A 118 3.95 6.48 -11.49
CA PHE A 118 5.35 6.93 -11.51
C PHE A 118 5.44 8.42 -11.77
N SER A 119 6.19 9.15 -10.89
CA SER A 119 6.37 10.59 -11.05
C SER A 119 7.46 10.96 -12.06
N ASP A 120 8.49 10.14 -12.19
CA ASP A 120 9.71 10.44 -12.94
C ASP A 120 9.95 9.44 -14.10
N GLU A 121 8.95 8.66 -14.46
CA GLU A 121 9.04 7.66 -15.51
C GLU A 121 7.75 7.64 -16.36
N PRO A 122 7.86 7.64 -17.70
CA PRO A 122 6.68 7.53 -18.55
C PRO A 122 6.04 6.13 -18.46
N THR A 123 4.73 6.10 -18.61
CA THR A 123 3.93 4.86 -18.65
C THR A 123 3.02 4.86 -19.85
N ASP A 124 2.50 3.71 -20.22
CA ASP A 124 1.57 3.56 -21.37
C ASP A 124 0.19 4.21 -21.10
N SER A 125 -0.12 4.47 -19.84
CA SER A 125 -1.40 5.07 -19.43
C SER A 125 -1.18 6.40 -18.71
N PRO A 126 -1.77 7.51 -19.17
CA PRO A 126 -1.61 8.82 -18.56
C PRO A 126 -2.02 8.87 -17.08
N ILE A 127 -3.03 8.11 -16.66
CA ILE A 127 -3.46 8.06 -15.27
C ILE A 127 -2.36 7.53 -14.34
N ASN A 128 -1.49 6.67 -14.86
CA ASN A 128 -0.38 6.07 -14.12
C ASN A 128 0.89 6.94 -14.09
N MET A 129 0.82 8.18 -14.61
CA MET A 129 1.92 9.16 -14.60
C MET A 129 1.64 10.29 -13.64
N GLY A 130 2.69 10.77 -12.97
CA GLY A 130 2.68 11.98 -12.15
C GLY A 130 2.79 11.71 -10.66
N VAL A 131 2.64 12.78 -9.89
CA VAL A 131 2.74 12.75 -8.43
C VAL A 131 1.39 12.37 -7.83
N MET A 132 1.42 11.56 -6.78
CA MET A 132 0.24 11.19 -5.99
C MET A 132 -0.22 12.38 -5.14
N ASN A 133 -0.92 13.30 -5.76
CA ASN A 133 -1.56 14.46 -5.14
C ASN A 133 -3.10 14.30 -5.16
N ARG A 134 -3.80 15.27 -4.58
CA ARG A 134 -5.27 15.30 -4.51
C ARG A 134 -5.94 15.12 -5.88
N GLU A 135 -5.42 15.79 -6.90
CA GLU A 135 -5.98 15.72 -8.25
C GLU A 135 -5.84 14.31 -8.84
N LYS A 136 -4.62 13.73 -8.76
CA LYS A 136 -4.34 12.39 -9.26
C LYS A 136 -5.17 11.32 -8.53
N ILE A 137 -5.30 11.40 -7.23
CA ILE A 137 -6.13 10.48 -6.44
C ILE A 137 -7.60 10.65 -6.82
N GLY A 138 -8.07 11.90 -6.97
CA GLY A 138 -9.43 12.19 -7.45
C GLY A 138 -9.71 11.60 -8.84
N GLU A 139 -8.74 11.63 -9.76
CA GLU A 139 -8.83 10.99 -11.07
C GLU A 139 -9.06 9.47 -10.95
N PHE A 140 -8.32 8.79 -10.06
CA PHE A 140 -8.53 7.37 -9.77
C PHE A 140 -9.92 7.10 -9.18
N LEU A 141 -10.38 7.93 -8.26
CA LEU A 141 -11.70 7.78 -7.64
C LEU A 141 -12.85 8.03 -8.62
N ALA A 142 -12.62 8.84 -9.65
CA ALA A 142 -13.62 9.10 -10.69
C ALA A 142 -13.65 8.01 -11.78
N THR A 143 -12.54 7.34 -12.07
CA THR A 143 -12.41 6.49 -13.26
C THR A 143 -12.15 5.01 -12.99
N VAL A 144 -11.37 4.69 -11.95
CA VAL A 144 -10.90 3.31 -11.68
C VAL A 144 -11.56 2.71 -10.45
N VAL A 145 -11.74 3.52 -9.41
CA VAL A 145 -12.25 3.08 -8.10
C VAL A 145 -13.36 4.00 -7.65
N PRO A 146 -14.58 3.86 -8.16
CA PRO A 146 -15.70 4.72 -7.75
C PRO A 146 -15.87 4.75 -6.23
N ALA A 147 -15.91 5.94 -5.65
CA ALA A 147 -15.99 6.17 -4.20
C ALA A 147 -17.14 5.38 -3.53
N SER A 148 -18.29 5.26 -4.23
CA SER A 148 -19.44 4.50 -3.75
C SER A 148 -19.23 2.99 -3.61
N THR A 149 -18.12 2.47 -4.11
CA THR A 149 -17.78 1.04 -4.03
C THR A 149 -16.79 0.71 -2.91
N ILE A 150 -16.31 1.72 -2.18
CA ILE A 150 -15.27 1.60 -1.19
C ILE A 150 -15.87 1.34 0.19
N ASP A 151 -15.44 0.28 0.85
CA ASP A 151 -15.81 -0.02 2.23
C ASP A 151 -14.71 0.40 3.23
N HIS A 152 -13.43 0.22 2.85
CA HIS A 152 -12.28 0.59 3.68
C HIS A 152 -11.14 1.18 2.86
N VAL A 153 -10.51 2.22 3.41
CA VAL A 153 -9.32 2.83 2.81
C VAL A 153 -8.12 2.73 3.76
N HIS A 154 -6.97 2.44 3.20
CA HIS A 154 -5.70 2.37 3.93
C HIS A 154 -4.70 3.29 3.24
N VAL A 155 -4.31 4.39 3.89
CA VAL A 155 -3.38 5.37 3.34
C VAL A 155 -2.06 5.30 4.11
N CYS A 156 -0.95 5.14 3.40
CA CYS A 156 0.38 5.21 4.01
C CYS A 156 1.44 5.66 2.99
N GLY A 157 2.13 6.75 3.32
CA GLY A 157 3.18 7.31 2.47
C GLY A 157 3.79 8.56 3.08
N PRO A 158 4.43 9.41 2.27
CA PRO A 158 4.88 10.73 2.69
C PRO A 158 3.74 11.56 3.29
N PHE A 159 4.05 12.38 4.27
CA PHE A 159 3.05 13.12 5.04
C PHE A 159 2.10 13.92 4.14
N GLN A 160 2.67 14.70 3.21
CA GLN A 160 1.88 15.48 2.25
C GLN A 160 0.95 14.61 1.40
N MET A 161 1.39 13.42 0.97
CA MET A 161 0.54 12.50 0.19
C MET A 161 -0.65 11.99 1.02
N ASN A 162 -0.45 11.76 2.32
CA ASN A 162 -1.53 11.32 3.21
C ASN A 162 -2.61 12.39 3.33
N ASP A 163 -2.23 13.66 3.54
CA ASP A 163 -3.15 14.80 3.62
C ASP A 163 -3.91 14.99 2.30
N GLU A 164 -3.21 14.89 1.17
CA GLU A 164 -3.80 14.99 -0.17
C GLU A 164 -4.78 13.84 -0.46
N ALA A 165 -4.44 12.63 0.01
CA ALA A 165 -5.31 11.46 -0.16
C ALA A 165 -6.59 11.59 0.67
N GLU A 166 -6.48 12.00 1.93
CA GLU A 166 -7.63 12.27 2.79
C GLU A 166 -8.56 13.30 2.17
N ALA A 167 -7.99 14.43 1.72
CA ALA A 167 -8.76 15.50 1.08
C ALA A 167 -9.46 15.04 -0.20
N ALA A 168 -8.83 14.18 -1.01
CA ALA A 168 -9.43 13.62 -2.22
C ALA A 168 -10.58 12.66 -1.91
N LEU A 169 -10.38 11.78 -0.93
CA LEU A 169 -11.38 10.80 -0.50
C LEU A 169 -12.64 11.47 0.06
N LEU A 170 -12.47 12.44 0.95
CA LEU A 170 -13.58 13.22 1.51
C LEU A 170 -14.32 14.00 0.42
N ALA A 171 -13.60 14.63 -0.51
CA ALA A 171 -14.20 15.35 -1.64
C ALA A 171 -14.99 14.42 -2.59
N ALA A 172 -14.58 13.15 -2.71
CA ALA A 172 -15.28 12.14 -3.49
C ALA A 172 -16.47 11.50 -2.74
N GLY A 173 -16.71 11.87 -1.47
CA GLY A 173 -17.80 11.36 -0.65
C GLY A 173 -17.51 10.02 0.05
N VAL A 174 -16.26 9.61 0.16
CA VAL A 174 -15.86 8.46 0.99
C VAL A 174 -16.04 8.85 2.46
N PRO A 175 -16.76 8.07 3.28
CA PRO A 175 -16.96 8.38 4.68
C PRO A 175 -15.63 8.40 5.47
N GLU A 176 -15.48 9.31 6.43
CA GLU A 176 -14.29 9.40 7.30
C GLU A 176 -14.04 8.10 8.10
N ALA A 177 -15.10 7.32 8.33
CA ALA A 177 -15.02 6.05 9.04
C ALA A 177 -14.65 4.84 8.16
N ALA A 178 -14.42 5.04 6.85
CA ALA A 178 -14.11 3.99 5.90
C ALA A 178 -12.60 3.49 6.01
#